data_7b819a4316f268844a3cee349719b623
#
_entry.id   7b819a4316f268844a3cee349719b623
#
_cell.length_a   1.000
_cell.length_b   1.000
_cell.length_c   1.000
_cell.angle_alpha   90.00
_cell.angle_beta   90.00
_cell.angle_gamma   90.00
#
_symmetry.space_group_name_H-M   'P 1'
#
loop_
_entity.id
_entity.type
_entity.pdbx_description
1 polymer ?
#
loop_
_entity_poly.entity_id
_entity_poly.type
_entity_poly.pdbx_seq_one_letter_code
_entity_poly.pdbx_strand_id
1 'polypeptide(L)'
;MGTYRMYADDDAISRWEEIDLEKVPSWTEGIAVNQLRFGSRQPGVLQDWHPAPQRQFVVILSGQLEIGFEDGSKKIFGPGDARLVEDTTGKGHTTIALGNEPCITMTVGLEHQ
;
A
#
# COMPACT_ATOMS: atom_id res chain seq x y z
N MET A 1 9.82 10.04 -0.38
CA MET A 1 8.41 10.45 -0.44
C MET A 1 7.92 10.36 -1.87
N GLY A 2 6.87 9.60 -2.12
CA GLY A 2 6.35 9.41 -3.46
C GLY A 2 4.96 8.81 -3.49
N THR A 3 4.45 8.62 -4.70
CA THR A 3 3.15 8.03 -4.96
C THR A 3 3.31 6.76 -5.77
N TYR A 4 2.64 5.70 -5.36
CA TYR A 4 2.85 4.34 -5.88
C TYR A 4 1.53 3.62 -6.08
N ARG A 5 1.56 2.58 -6.88
CA ARG A 5 0.44 1.67 -7.07
C ARG A 5 0.92 0.24 -6.88
N MET A 6 0.19 -0.52 -6.08
CA MET A 6 0.37 -1.97 -5.97
C MET A 6 -0.82 -2.64 -6.62
N TYR A 7 -0.58 -3.53 -7.55
CA TYR A 7 -1.63 -4.15 -8.37
C TYR A 7 -1.31 -5.63 -8.60
N ALA A 8 -2.34 -6.40 -8.93
CA ALA A 8 -2.16 -7.78 -9.37
C ALA A 8 -2.06 -7.80 -10.90
N ASP A 9 -1.02 -8.43 -11.42
CA ASP A 9 -0.85 -8.59 -12.86
C ASP A 9 -1.80 -9.66 -13.42
N ASP A 10 -1.66 -9.99 -14.72
CA ASP A 10 -2.54 -10.95 -15.38
C ASP A 10 -2.44 -12.38 -14.79
N ASP A 11 -1.34 -12.68 -14.11
CA ASP A 11 -1.14 -13.96 -13.42
C ASP A 11 -1.51 -13.89 -11.94
N ALA A 12 -2.17 -12.83 -11.52
CA ALA A 12 -2.56 -12.55 -10.13
C ALA A 12 -1.36 -12.46 -9.19
N ILE A 13 -0.23 -11.96 -9.69
CA ILE A 13 0.98 -11.71 -8.91
C ILE A 13 1.06 -10.23 -8.58
N SER A 14 1.24 -9.91 -7.31
CA SER A 14 1.35 -8.52 -6.86
C SER A 14 2.64 -7.88 -7.35
N ARG A 15 2.49 -6.68 -7.92
CA ARG A 15 3.56 -5.84 -8.44
C ARG A 15 3.39 -4.42 -7.90
N TRP A 16 4.43 -3.60 -8.03
CA TRP A 16 4.31 -2.18 -7.71
C TRP A 16 4.92 -1.34 -8.83
N GLU A 17 4.44 -0.10 -8.92
CA GLU A 17 4.99 0.90 -9.82
C GLU A 17 4.93 2.28 -9.18
N GLU A 18 5.81 3.17 -9.57
CA GLU A 18 5.77 4.56 -9.18
C GLU A 18 4.78 5.31 -10.08
N ILE A 19 3.99 6.21 -9.47
CA ILE A 19 3.00 7.01 -10.18
C ILE A 19 3.52 8.45 -10.28
N ASP A 20 3.56 8.96 -11.51
CA ASP A 20 3.81 10.37 -11.75
C ASP A 20 2.46 11.09 -11.73
N LEU A 21 2.22 11.90 -10.70
CA LEU A 21 0.93 12.58 -10.52
C LEU A 21 0.56 13.48 -11.68
N GLU A 22 1.54 14.04 -12.40
CA GLU A 22 1.27 14.88 -13.55
C GLU A 22 0.66 14.12 -14.73
N LYS A 23 0.81 12.80 -14.74
CA LYS A 23 0.33 11.93 -15.81
C LYS A 23 -0.92 11.13 -15.47
N VAL A 24 -1.44 11.26 -14.25
CA VAL A 24 -2.60 10.49 -13.80
C VAL A 24 -3.65 11.43 -13.23
N PRO A 25 -4.43 12.10 -14.11
CA PRO A 25 -5.44 13.07 -13.68
C PRO A 25 -6.47 12.51 -12.71
N SER A 26 -6.78 11.22 -12.81
CA SER A 26 -7.73 10.57 -11.90
C SER A 26 -7.32 10.65 -10.44
N TRP A 27 -6.02 10.82 -10.16
CA TRP A 27 -5.53 10.95 -8.79
C TRP A 27 -5.55 12.39 -8.29
N THR A 28 -5.47 13.35 -9.19
CA THR A 28 -5.37 14.78 -8.82
C THR A 28 -6.69 15.53 -8.90
N GLU A 29 -7.66 15.00 -9.64
CA GLU A 29 -8.97 15.64 -9.81
C GLU A 29 -9.98 15.31 -8.72
N GLY A 30 -9.66 14.35 -7.87
CA GLY A 30 -10.51 13.89 -6.78
C GLY A 30 -10.93 12.45 -6.95
N ILE A 31 -10.90 11.71 -5.85
CA ILE A 31 -11.26 10.29 -5.82
C ILE A 31 -12.36 10.11 -4.79
N ALA A 32 -13.46 9.48 -5.20
CA ALA A 32 -14.55 9.19 -4.29
C ALA A 32 -14.13 8.09 -3.31
N VAL A 33 -14.27 8.37 -2.01
CA VAL A 33 -13.85 7.47 -0.93
C VAL A 33 -15.03 7.16 -0.02
N ASN A 34 -14.97 6.01 0.65
CA ASN A 34 -16.06 5.59 1.53
C ASN A 34 -15.65 5.50 3.00
N GLN A 35 -14.38 5.40 3.29
CA GLN A 35 -13.92 5.18 4.65
C GLN A 35 -12.50 5.70 4.84
N LEU A 36 -12.25 6.28 5.97
CA LEU A 36 -10.90 6.66 6.39
C LEU A 36 -10.65 6.07 7.77
N ARG A 37 -9.49 5.45 7.96
CA ARG A 37 -9.09 4.95 9.27
C ARG A 37 -7.60 5.13 9.48
N PHE A 38 -7.21 5.20 10.75
CA PHE A 38 -5.80 5.20 11.13
C PHE A 38 -5.43 3.83 11.67
N GLY A 39 -4.18 3.44 11.45
CA GLY A 39 -3.65 2.19 11.93
C GLY A 39 -2.29 2.37 12.58
N SER A 40 -1.95 1.43 13.44
CA SER A 40 -0.65 1.35 14.10
C SER A 40 -0.18 -0.08 14.00
N ARG A 41 0.99 -0.28 13.40
CA ARG A 41 1.58 -1.62 13.26
C ARG A 41 2.87 -1.68 14.07
N GLN A 42 2.92 -2.63 15.00
CA GLN A 42 4.09 -2.83 15.84
C GLN A 42 5.27 -3.33 15.02
N PRO A 43 6.51 -2.89 15.35
CA PRO A 43 7.70 -3.34 14.63
C PRO A 43 7.93 -4.84 14.77
N GLY A 44 8.43 -5.46 13.70
CA GLY A 44 8.91 -6.84 13.73
C GLY A 44 7.84 -7.91 13.63
N VAL A 45 6.55 -7.54 13.61
CA VAL A 45 5.46 -8.50 13.47
C VAL A 45 5.15 -8.66 11.99
N LEU A 46 5.42 -9.85 11.45
CA LEU A 46 5.16 -10.14 10.05
C LEU A 46 3.67 -10.41 9.82
N GLN A 47 3.06 -9.68 8.91
CA GLN A 47 1.81 -10.07 8.30
C GLN A 47 2.14 -10.88 7.05
N ASP A 48 1.85 -12.17 7.11
CA ASP A 48 2.20 -13.11 6.06
C ASP A 48 1.37 -12.86 4.79
N TRP A 49 1.60 -13.62 3.76
CA TRP A 49 0.98 -13.44 2.45
C TRP A 49 -0.51 -13.19 2.55
N HIS A 50 -0.96 -12.06 1.98
CA HIS A 50 -2.36 -11.69 1.93
C HIS A 50 -2.58 -10.70 0.79
N PRO A 51 -3.70 -10.77 0.06
CA PRO A 51 -4.07 -9.74 -0.90
C PRO A 51 -4.67 -8.54 -0.17
N ALA A 52 -4.80 -7.41 -0.86
CA ALA A 52 -5.53 -6.28 -0.33
C ALA A 52 -7.00 -6.65 -0.12
N PRO A 53 -7.61 -6.29 1.03
CA PRO A 53 -9.01 -6.62 1.29
C PRO A 53 -9.98 -5.85 0.39
N GLN A 54 -9.56 -4.69 -0.08
CA GLN A 54 -10.29 -3.82 -1.00
C GLN A 54 -9.31 -2.84 -1.63
N ARG A 55 -9.73 -2.15 -2.67
CA ARG A 55 -8.93 -1.06 -3.23
C ARG A 55 -8.92 0.09 -2.24
N GLN A 56 -7.73 0.51 -1.85
CA GLN A 56 -7.56 1.53 -0.83
C GLN A 56 -6.21 2.22 -0.95
N PHE A 57 -6.15 3.49 -0.57
CA PHE A 57 -4.87 4.16 -0.38
C PHE A 57 -4.35 3.90 1.03
N VAL A 58 -3.06 3.71 1.13
CA VAL A 58 -2.35 3.67 2.42
C VAL A 58 -1.27 4.72 2.38
N VAL A 59 -1.34 5.66 3.31
CA VAL A 59 -0.36 6.74 3.46
C VAL A 59 0.39 6.51 4.76
N ILE A 60 1.71 6.53 4.71
CA ILE A 60 2.54 6.38 5.91
C ILE A 60 2.75 7.75 6.52
N LEU A 61 2.37 7.89 7.79
CA LEU A 61 2.54 9.12 8.56
C LEU A 61 3.85 9.10 9.35
N SER A 62 4.20 7.95 9.94
CA SER A 62 5.47 7.77 10.64
C SER A 62 5.87 6.30 10.59
N GLY A 63 7.17 6.05 10.74
CA GLY A 63 7.71 4.69 10.65
C GLY A 63 7.90 4.22 9.22
N GLN A 64 8.16 2.93 9.05
CA GLN A 64 8.42 2.32 7.75
C GLN A 64 7.74 0.96 7.65
N LEU A 65 7.27 0.63 6.45
CA LEU A 65 6.78 -0.71 6.11
C LEU A 65 7.68 -1.32 5.03
N GLU A 66 8.02 -2.59 5.21
CA GLU A 66 8.64 -3.38 4.15
C GLU A 66 7.61 -4.33 3.57
N ILE A 67 7.42 -4.24 2.27
CA ILE A 67 6.46 -5.06 1.54
C ILE A 67 7.24 -6.09 0.73
N GLY A 68 6.91 -7.37 0.92
CA GLY A 68 7.53 -8.47 0.17
C GLY A 68 6.63 -8.94 -0.96
N PHE A 69 7.26 -9.30 -2.09
CA PHE A 69 6.60 -9.75 -3.31
C PHE A 69 7.01 -11.17 -3.66
N GLU A 70 6.20 -11.86 -4.46
CA GLU A 70 6.44 -13.26 -4.83
C GLU A 70 7.73 -13.48 -5.62
N ASP A 71 8.23 -12.47 -6.33
CA ASP A 71 9.51 -12.56 -7.04
C ASP A 71 10.73 -12.50 -6.11
N GLY A 72 10.50 -12.39 -4.80
CA GLY A 72 11.56 -12.27 -3.80
C GLY A 72 12.02 -10.85 -3.54
N SER A 73 11.53 -9.87 -4.30
CA SER A 73 11.88 -8.47 -4.09
C SER A 73 11.12 -7.88 -2.91
N LYS A 74 11.66 -6.80 -2.36
CA LYS A 74 11.05 -6.05 -1.27
C LYS A 74 11.12 -4.56 -1.56
N LYS A 75 10.11 -3.84 -1.11
CA LYS A 75 10.03 -2.39 -1.23
C LYS A 75 9.74 -1.79 0.12
N ILE A 76 10.52 -0.78 0.53
CA ILE A 76 10.30 -0.05 1.77
C ILE A 76 9.56 1.24 1.46
N PHE A 77 8.47 1.45 2.19
CA PHE A 77 7.69 2.68 2.17
C PHE A 77 7.88 3.41 3.49
N GLY A 78 8.03 4.72 3.43
CA GLY A 78 8.30 5.56 4.59
C GLY A 78 7.37 6.75 4.67
N PRO A 79 7.61 7.67 5.64
CA PRO A 79 6.73 8.81 5.87
C PRO A 79 6.52 9.65 4.60
N GLY A 80 5.26 9.96 4.32
CA GLY A 80 4.86 10.71 3.13
C GLY A 80 4.66 9.86 1.89
N ASP A 81 5.00 8.57 1.90
CA ASP A 81 4.69 7.69 0.79
C ASP A 81 3.20 7.35 0.79
N ALA A 82 2.57 7.54 -0.36
CA ALA A 82 1.17 7.17 -0.58
C ALA A 82 1.11 6.09 -1.64
N ARG A 83 0.40 5.01 -1.36
CA ARG A 83 0.24 3.93 -2.33
C ARG A 83 -1.21 3.52 -2.47
N LEU A 84 -1.64 3.35 -3.72
CA LEU A 84 -2.90 2.69 -4.02
C LEU A 84 -2.66 1.19 -3.96
N VAL A 85 -3.28 0.52 -3.00
CA VAL A 85 -3.17 -0.92 -2.81
C VAL A 85 -4.41 -1.55 -3.42
N GLU A 86 -4.25 -2.17 -4.57
CA GLU A 86 -5.35 -2.78 -5.32
C GLU A 86 -5.04 -4.19 -5.84
N ASP A 87 -4.05 -4.84 -5.25
CA ASP A 87 -3.75 -6.25 -5.49
C ASP A 87 -4.73 -7.13 -4.71
N THR A 88 -5.98 -7.12 -5.13
CA THR A 88 -7.10 -7.76 -4.43
C THR A 88 -7.26 -9.24 -4.74
N THR A 89 -6.44 -9.78 -5.61
CA THR A 89 -6.48 -11.18 -6.03
C THR A 89 -5.12 -11.86 -5.84
N GLY A 90 -5.12 -13.19 -5.83
CA GLY A 90 -3.89 -13.97 -5.70
C GLY A 90 -3.37 -14.04 -4.28
N LYS A 91 -2.09 -14.38 -4.17
CA LYS A 91 -1.41 -14.56 -2.89
C LYS A 91 -1.15 -13.24 -2.17
N GLY A 92 -1.03 -12.17 -2.95
CA GLY A 92 -0.80 -10.84 -2.41
C GLY A 92 0.66 -10.56 -2.08
N HIS A 93 0.87 -9.99 -0.91
CA HIS A 93 2.17 -9.49 -0.46
C HIS A 93 2.34 -9.75 1.04
N THR A 94 3.55 -9.54 1.54
CA THR A 94 3.83 -9.57 2.98
C THR A 94 4.07 -8.14 3.46
N THR A 95 3.82 -7.90 4.75
CA THR A 95 4.02 -6.60 5.37
C THR A 95 4.67 -6.75 6.73
N ILE A 96 5.72 -5.97 6.97
CA ILE A 96 6.35 -5.89 8.27
C ILE A 96 6.78 -4.44 8.55
N ALA A 97 6.50 -3.95 9.76
CA ALA A 97 6.99 -2.64 10.17
C ALA A 97 8.44 -2.78 10.62
N LEU A 98 9.28 -1.85 10.16
CA LEU A 98 10.70 -1.81 10.46
C LEU A 98 10.98 -0.82 11.59
N GLY A 99 12.18 -0.92 12.17
CA GLY A 99 12.66 0.01 13.20
C GLY A 99 12.17 -0.33 14.60
N ASN A 100 12.13 0.67 15.47
CA ASN A 100 11.84 0.52 16.89
C ASN A 100 10.50 1.12 17.31
N GLU A 101 9.88 1.87 16.41
CA GLU A 101 8.63 2.56 16.68
C GLU A 101 7.51 1.98 15.83
N PRO A 102 6.25 2.03 16.28
CA PRO A 102 5.12 1.60 15.46
C PRO A 102 5.05 2.41 14.16
N CYS A 103 4.66 1.75 13.08
CA CYS A 103 4.35 2.44 11.84
C CYS A 103 2.90 2.92 11.90
N ILE A 104 2.72 4.23 11.76
CA ILE A 104 1.40 4.86 11.78
C ILE A 104 0.98 5.13 10.34
N THR A 105 -0.22 4.67 10.00
CA THR A 105 -0.76 4.79 8.65
C THR A 105 -2.14 5.42 8.66
N MET A 106 -2.49 6.01 7.53
CA MET A 106 -3.85 6.43 7.22
C MET A 106 -4.30 5.62 6.01
N THR A 107 -5.42 4.93 6.15
CA THR A 107 -5.98 4.09 5.07
C THR A 107 -7.30 4.68 4.60
N VAL A 108 -7.42 4.85 3.30
CA VAL A 108 -8.59 5.48 2.67
C VAL A 108 -9.19 4.50 1.67
N GLY A 109 -10.35 3.95 1.98
CA GLY A 109 -11.05 3.01 1.11
C GLY A 109 -11.73 3.72 -0.05
N LEU A 110 -11.61 3.17 -1.25
CA LEU A 110 -12.25 3.74 -2.44
C LEU A 110 -13.72 3.33 -2.49
N GLU A 111 -14.58 4.28 -2.88
CA GLU A 111 -16.01 4.00 -3.07
C GLU A 111 -16.22 3.03 -4.24
N HIS A 112 -15.48 3.21 -5.33
CA HIS A 112 -15.56 2.33 -6.49
C HIS A 112 -14.46 1.28 -6.43
N GLN A 113 -14.87 0.05 -6.25
CA GLN A 113 -13.97 -1.10 -6.13
C GLN A 113 -13.64 -1.80 -7.47
#